data_708721e7e0d9d9e0ac60f712389d0981
#
_entry.id   708721e7e0d9d9e0ac60f712389d0981
#
_cell.length_a   1.000
_cell.length_b   1.000
_cell.length_c   1.000
_cell.angle_alpha   90.00
_cell.angle_beta   90.00
_cell.angle_gamma   90.00
#
_symmetry.space_group_name_H-M   'P 1'
#
loop_
_entity.id
_entity.type
_entity.pdbx_description
1 polymer ?
#
loop_
_entity_poly.entity_id
_entity_poly.type
_entity_poly.pdbx_seq_one_letter_code
_entity_poly.pdbx_strand_id
1 'polypeptide(L)'
;MKAELQIAVAEGRMGDRLWLYATYHCNLACVYCLTESHPRIADRRTLSRETMAMAAQEAKELGFGSVGITGGEVFMLSDFAEAMIEIAGILPVVALTNGTLFTDRLLPRLAPLADLPAAFQISLDSDEARRNDAFRGPENFAKVMDAIPRLLERGLEIRIATTVEYQTEDELERVCALHRRLGIPDEHHIVRPVVKRGRAAVEGMGTELGPSDVLPELTLTTDGAFMHPFAPTVRHGVTDIDLLVSRQIAPLEVPARRLLRIVAAQPLGEDVVRNIR
;
A
#
# COMPACT_ATOMS: atom_id res chain seq x y z
N MET A 1 1.50 9.50 24.70
CA MET A 1 1.62 9.08 23.30
C MET A 1 0.63 7.97 22.93
N LYS A 2 0.72 6.73 23.48
CA LYS A 2 -0.23 5.64 23.15
C LYS A 2 -1.69 6.03 23.34
N ALA A 3 -2.05 6.61 24.49
CA ALA A 3 -3.41 7.07 24.75
C ALA A 3 -3.87 8.18 23.79
N GLU A 4 -3.00 9.12 23.45
CA GLU A 4 -3.31 10.20 22.49
C GLU A 4 -3.55 9.65 21.08
N LEU A 5 -2.74 8.66 20.65
CA LEU A 5 -2.95 7.99 19.37
C LEU A 5 -4.30 7.25 19.35
N GLN A 6 -4.59 6.47 20.40
CA GLN A 6 -5.84 5.72 20.49
C GLN A 6 -7.07 6.65 20.52
N ILE A 7 -6.98 7.82 21.16
CA ILE A 7 -8.03 8.83 21.13
C ILE A 7 -8.22 9.37 19.71
N ALA A 8 -7.12 9.76 19.03
CA ALA A 8 -7.20 10.29 17.67
C ALA A 8 -7.80 9.28 16.68
N VAL A 9 -7.47 7.98 16.83
CA VAL A 9 -8.06 6.89 16.06
C VAL A 9 -9.54 6.71 16.38
N ALA A 10 -9.92 6.67 17.66
CA ALA A 10 -11.31 6.52 18.09
C ALA A 10 -12.20 7.68 17.65
N GLU A 11 -11.66 8.89 17.59
CA GLU A 11 -12.34 10.09 17.08
C GLU A 11 -12.39 10.14 15.54
N GLY A 12 -11.77 9.17 14.84
CA GLY A 12 -11.72 9.14 13.37
C GLY A 12 -10.84 10.22 12.75
N ARG A 13 -9.89 10.79 13.50
CA ARG A 13 -8.96 11.83 13.05
C ARG A 13 -7.75 11.27 12.31
N MET A 14 -7.39 10.02 12.54
CA MET A 14 -6.33 9.30 11.86
C MET A 14 -6.62 7.81 11.81
N GLY A 15 -6.00 7.09 10.88
CA GLY A 15 -5.99 5.63 10.86
C GLY A 15 -5.03 5.03 11.88
N ASP A 16 -5.27 3.79 12.25
CA ASP A 16 -4.43 3.02 13.19
C ASP A 16 -3.33 2.20 12.50
N ARG A 17 -3.16 2.37 11.19
CA ARG A 17 -2.17 1.64 10.40
C ARG A 17 -0.87 2.43 10.26
N LEU A 18 0.26 1.77 10.53
CA LEU A 18 1.57 2.25 10.11
C LEU A 18 1.86 1.73 8.70
N TRP A 19 2.19 2.61 7.76
CA TRP A 19 2.63 2.24 6.42
C TRP A 19 4.15 2.26 6.30
N LEU A 20 4.69 1.23 5.65
CA LEU A 20 6.11 1.11 5.31
C LEU A 20 6.25 1.09 3.78
N TYR A 21 6.94 2.09 3.24
CA TYR A 21 7.28 2.14 1.82
C TYR A 21 8.60 1.40 1.60
N ALA A 22 8.51 0.08 1.35
CA ALA A 22 9.66 -0.82 1.44
C ALA A 22 10.73 -0.56 0.37
N THR A 23 10.32 -0.18 -0.85
CA THR A 23 11.26 0.10 -1.95
C THR A 23 10.60 0.95 -3.03
N TYR A 24 11.40 1.70 -3.79
CA TYR A 24 10.94 2.38 -5.01
C TYR A 24 11.22 1.58 -6.29
N HIS A 25 11.86 0.41 -6.19
CA HIS A 25 12.11 -0.49 -7.31
C HIS A 25 10.86 -1.29 -7.66
N CYS A 26 10.55 -1.42 -8.95
CA CYS A 26 9.41 -2.20 -9.46
C CYS A 26 9.78 -2.89 -10.76
N ASN A 27 9.24 -4.07 -11.00
CA ASN A 27 9.35 -4.76 -12.29
C ASN A 27 8.32 -4.30 -13.33
N LEU A 28 7.38 -3.41 -12.94
CA LEU A 28 6.41 -2.77 -13.82
C LEU A 28 6.62 -1.25 -13.86
N ALA A 29 5.91 -0.59 -14.80
CA ALA A 29 5.91 0.87 -14.97
C ALA A 29 4.49 1.39 -15.22
N CYS A 30 3.58 1.14 -14.26
CA CYS A 30 2.17 1.52 -14.38
C CYS A 30 2.00 3.01 -14.70
N VAL A 31 1.02 3.35 -15.57
CA VAL A 31 0.80 4.72 -16.05
C VAL A 31 0.43 5.72 -14.95
N TYR A 32 -0.16 5.26 -13.86
CA TYR A 32 -0.59 6.09 -12.73
C TYR A 32 0.31 5.97 -11.48
N CYS A 33 1.54 5.45 -11.62
CA CYS A 33 2.42 5.20 -10.48
C CYS A 33 2.79 6.49 -9.74
N LEU A 34 2.54 6.53 -8.42
CA LEU A 34 2.83 7.67 -7.56
C LEU A 34 4.33 7.99 -7.46
N THR A 35 5.16 6.95 -7.49
CA THR A 35 6.60 7.05 -7.22
C THR A 35 7.47 6.89 -8.46
N GLU A 36 6.86 6.93 -9.64
CA GLU A 36 7.55 6.72 -10.92
C GLU A 36 8.41 5.43 -10.95
N SER A 37 8.05 4.45 -10.10
CA SER A 37 8.75 3.18 -10.02
C SER A 37 8.80 2.47 -11.37
N HIS A 38 9.94 1.84 -11.68
CA HIS A 38 10.13 1.10 -12.93
C HIS A 38 11.35 0.14 -12.84
N PRO A 39 11.53 -0.82 -13.78
CA PRO A 39 12.58 -1.84 -13.71
C PRO A 39 14.02 -1.29 -13.74
N ARG A 40 14.21 -0.12 -14.35
CA ARG A 40 15.55 0.49 -14.55
C ARG A 40 15.82 1.67 -13.62
N ILE A 41 15.06 1.80 -12.53
CA ILE A 41 15.30 2.86 -11.54
C ILE A 41 16.68 2.67 -10.90
N ALA A 42 17.52 3.69 -10.94
CA ALA A 42 18.87 3.63 -10.40
C ALA A 42 18.88 3.71 -8.87
N ASP A 43 18.13 4.66 -8.32
CA ASP A 43 18.00 4.86 -6.88
C ASP A 43 16.78 4.10 -6.35
N ARG A 44 17.02 2.91 -5.79
CA ARG A 44 15.96 1.99 -5.35
C ARG A 44 15.32 2.37 -4.03
N ARG A 45 15.98 3.19 -3.21
CA ARG A 45 15.47 3.70 -1.90
C ARG A 45 14.75 2.60 -1.13
N THR A 46 15.50 1.75 -0.46
CA THR A 46 14.97 0.55 0.17
C THR A 46 15.10 0.62 1.69
N LEU A 47 14.00 0.38 2.41
CA LEU A 47 14.04 0.10 3.84
C LEU A 47 14.57 -1.31 4.08
N SER A 48 15.52 -1.47 4.99
CA SER A 48 16.02 -2.80 5.34
C SER A 48 14.97 -3.59 6.14
N ARG A 49 15.10 -4.91 6.13
CA ARG A 49 14.26 -5.80 6.93
C ARG A 49 14.29 -5.42 8.41
N GLU A 50 15.47 -5.13 8.96
CA GLU A 50 15.66 -4.74 10.35
C GLU A 50 14.93 -3.42 10.66
N THR A 51 15.00 -2.45 9.75
CA THR A 51 14.29 -1.16 9.90
C THR A 51 12.77 -1.37 9.90
N MET A 52 12.26 -2.22 9.02
CA MET A 52 10.82 -2.52 8.95
C MET A 52 10.33 -3.27 10.19
N ALA A 53 11.07 -4.27 10.66
CA ALA A 53 10.74 -5.04 11.87
C ALA A 53 10.79 -4.15 13.13
N MET A 54 11.80 -3.30 13.26
CA MET A 54 11.93 -2.34 14.37
C MET A 54 10.78 -1.34 14.37
N ALA A 55 10.41 -0.80 13.21
CA ALA A 55 9.26 0.10 13.08
C ALA A 55 7.93 -0.59 13.47
N ALA A 56 7.75 -1.87 13.13
CA ALA A 56 6.56 -2.64 13.52
C ALA A 56 6.52 -2.88 15.04
N GLN A 57 7.66 -3.16 15.67
CA GLN A 57 7.75 -3.34 17.12
C GLN A 57 7.41 -2.02 17.85
N GLU A 58 8.02 -0.91 17.44
CA GLU A 58 7.73 0.41 18.01
C GLU A 58 6.25 0.82 17.76
N ALA A 59 5.67 0.46 16.59
CA ALA A 59 4.26 0.70 16.28
C ALA A 59 3.34 -0.01 17.27
N LYS A 60 3.60 -1.28 17.57
CA LYS A 60 2.85 -2.04 18.57
C LYS A 60 2.90 -1.38 19.95
N GLU A 61 4.06 -0.91 20.37
CA GLU A 61 4.25 -0.23 21.66
C GLU A 61 3.50 1.11 21.71
N LEU A 62 3.49 1.85 20.59
CA LEU A 62 2.78 3.11 20.45
C LEU A 62 1.27 2.96 20.28
N GLY A 63 0.76 1.74 20.02
CA GLY A 63 -0.67 1.43 19.93
C GLY A 63 -1.26 1.49 18.53
N PHE A 64 -0.44 1.39 17.48
CA PHE A 64 -0.94 1.10 16.14
C PHE A 64 -1.57 -0.29 16.09
N GLY A 65 -2.62 -0.46 15.29
CA GLY A 65 -3.37 -1.71 15.18
C GLY A 65 -2.87 -2.64 14.08
N SER A 66 -2.20 -2.12 13.07
CA SER A 66 -1.72 -2.90 11.93
C SER A 66 -0.56 -2.24 11.19
N VAL A 67 0.10 -3.02 10.32
CA VAL A 67 1.14 -2.54 9.40
C VAL A 67 0.67 -2.73 7.96
N GLY A 68 0.81 -1.71 7.13
CA GLY A 68 0.71 -1.80 5.68
C GLY A 68 2.09 -1.72 5.05
N ILE A 69 2.42 -2.61 4.13
CA ILE A 69 3.69 -2.56 3.39
C ILE A 69 3.39 -2.33 1.93
N THR A 70 4.00 -1.30 1.37
CA THR A 70 3.82 -0.88 -0.03
C THR A 70 5.15 -0.46 -0.64
N GLY A 71 5.12 0.11 -1.83
CA GLY A 71 6.30 0.59 -2.52
C GLY A 71 6.15 0.52 -4.03
N GLY A 72 7.25 0.24 -4.72
CA GLY A 72 7.24 -0.21 -6.10
C GLY A 72 6.66 -1.62 -6.17
N GLU A 73 7.52 -2.65 -6.12
CA GLU A 73 7.10 -4.04 -5.93
C GLU A 73 7.90 -4.66 -4.78
N VAL A 74 7.21 -5.00 -3.72
CA VAL A 74 7.83 -5.47 -2.47
C VAL A 74 8.59 -6.79 -2.65
N PHE A 75 8.13 -7.66 -3.55
CA PHE A 75 8.79 -8.93 -3.86
C PHE A 75 10.04 -8.80 -4.76
N MET A 76 10.42 -7.57 -5.14
CA MET A 76 11.76 -7.29 -5.68
C MET A 76 12.85 -7.34 -4.59
N LEU A 77 12.47 -7.28 -3.32
CA LEU A 77 13.36 -7.51 -2.18
C LEU A 77 13.50 -9.01 -1.93
N SER A 78 14.72 -9.51 -1.94
CA SER A 78 14.99 -10.94 -1.84
C SER A 78 14.60 -11.58 -0.51
N ASP A 79 14.53 -10.80 0.56
CA ASP A 79 14.22 -11.17 1.95
C ASP A 79 12.82 -10.69 2.40
N PHE A 80 11.99 -10.22 1.47
CA PHE A 80 10.68 -9.66 1.81
C PHE A 80 9.74 -10.69 2.46
N ALA A 81 9.79 -11.96 2.01
CA ALA A 81 8.97 -13.02 2.62
C ALA A 81 9.30 -13.18 4.12
N GLU A 82 10.56 -13.19 4.47
CA GLU A 82 11.04 -13.28 5.86
C GLU A 82 10.70 -12.02 6.66
N ALA A 83 10.81 -10.83 6.04
CA ALA A 83 10.41 -9.57 6.66
C ALA A 83 8.90 -9.56 6.97
N MET A 84 8.07 -10.01 6.05
CA MET A 84 6.63 -10.08 6.24
C MET A 84 6.24 -11.06 7.34
N ILE A 85 6.88 -12.24 7.41
CA ILE A 85 6.67 -13.24 8.48
C ILE A 85 7.03 -12.64 9.85
N GLU A 86 8.16 -11.98 9.96
CA GLU A 86 8.61 -11.33 11.19
C GLU A 86 7.64 -10.25 11.65
N ILE A 87 7.18 -9.38 10.74
CA ILE A 87 6.22 -8.32 11.03
C ILE A 87 4.86 -8.90 11.41
N ALA A 88 4.38 -9.95 10.72
CA ALA A 88 3.12 -10.62 11.02
C ALA A 88 3.10 -11.26 12.42
N GLY A 89 4.26 -11.66 12.94
CA GLY A 89 4.42 -12.11 14.33
C GLY A 89 4.34 -10.97 15.37
N ILE A 90 4.39 -9.72 14.93
CA ILE A 90 4.33 -8.53 15.79
C ILE A 90 2.93 -7.89 15.74
N LEU A 91 2.44 -7.57 14.55
CA LEU A 91 1.16 -6.93 14.27
C LEU A 91 0.52 -7.52 13.01
N PRO A 92 -0.81 -7.47 12.86
CA PRO A 92 -1.48 -7.76 11.60
C PRO A 92 -0.85 -6.96 10.45
N VAL A 93 -0.59 -7.62 9.31
CA VAL A 93 0.10 -6.99 8.18
C VAL A 93 -0.62 -7.21 6.86
N VAL A 94 -0.67 -6.18 6.03
CA VAL A 94 -1.07 -6.28 4.63
C VAL A 94 0.06 -5.81 3.72
N ALA A 95 0.44 -6.63 2.73
CA ALA A 95 1.42 -6.26 1.72
C ALA A 95 0.73 -5.98 0.38
N LEU A 96 1.00 -4.81 -0.18
CA LEU A 96 0.52 -4.42 -1.50
C LEU A 96 1.50 -4.89 -2.56
N THR A 97 0.99 -5.58 -3.58
CA THR A 97 1.82 -6.16 -4.66
C THR A 97 1.11 -6.06 -6.01
N ASN A 98 1.88 -6.03 -7.08
CA ASN A 98 1.36 -6.13 -8.44
C ASN A 98 1.01 -7.57 -8.86
N GLY A 99 1.31 -8.56 -8.03
CA GLY A 99 0.93 -9.95 -8.21
C GLY A 99 1.75 -10.75 -9.22
N THR A 100 2.80 -10.19 -9.83
CA THR A 100 3.48 -10.83 -10.96
C THR A 100 4.69 -11.71 -10.59
N LEU A 101 5.10 -11.71 -9.32
CA LEU A 101 6.34 -12.38 -8.89
C LEU A 101 6.12 -13.66 -8.05
N PHE A 102 4.90 -14.17 -7.96
CA PHE A 102 4.58 -15.40 -7.21
C PHE A 102 5.01 -16.67 -7.96
N THR A 103 6.32 -16.89 -8.02
CA THR A 103 6.94 -18.02 -8.67
C THR A 103 6.96 -19.28 -7.79
N ASP A 104 7.20 -20.46 -8.38
CA ASP A 104 7.36 -21.73 -7.63
C ASP A 104 8.48 -21.67 -6.59
N ARG A 105 9.48 -20.83 -6.80
CA ARG A 105 10.55 -20.59 -5.81
C ARG A 105 10.09 -19.74 -4.62
N LEU A 106 9.21 -18.76 -4.85
CA LEU A 106 8.74 -17.84 -3.81
C LEU A 106 7.64 -18.47 -2.95
N LEU A 107 6.68 -19.15 -3.58
CA LEU A 107 5.47 -19.66 -2.90
C LEU A 107 5.75 -20.51 -1.65
N PRO A 108 6.73 -21.44 -1.61
CA PRO A 108 7.03 -22.18 -0.39
C PRO A 108 7.51 -21.33 0.77
N ARG A 109 8.19 -20.20 0.50
CA ARG A 109 8.67 -19.28 1.53
C ARG A 109 7.53 -18.50 2.21
N LEU A 110 6.39 -18.40 1.56
CA LEU A 110 5.20 -17.72 2.09
C LEU A 110 4.33 -18.62 2.97
N ALA A 111 4.55 -19.93 2.98
CA ALA A 111 3.73 -20.89 3.71
C ALA A 111 3.48 -20.53 5.19
N PRO A 112 4.47 -20.01 5.95
CA PRO A 112 4.23 -19.64 7.35
C PRO A 112 3.20 -18.51 7.53
N LEU A 113 2.92 -17.72 6.49
CA LEU A 113 1.95 -16.61 6.56
C LEU A 113 0.50 -17.10 6.62
N ALA A 114 0.22 -18.35 6.24
CA ALA A 114 -1.13 -18.92 6.32
C ALA A 114 -1.66 -19.01 7.78
N ASP A 115 -0.76 -19.13 8.75
CA ASP A 115 -1.08 -19.23 10.18
C ASP A 115 -0.89 -17.90 10.93
N LEU A 116 -0.58 -16.82 10.21
CA LEU A 116 -0.32 -15.49 10.77
C LEU A 116 -1.35 -14.45 10.28
N PRO A 117 -1.58 -13.37 11.02
CA PRO A 117 -2.49 -12.30 10.61
C PRO A 117 -1.89 -11.48 9.45
N ALA A 118 -1.82 -12.08 8.27
CA ALA A 118 -1.17 -11.53 7.10
C ALA A 118 -2.05 -11.65 5.85
N ALA A 119 -2.11 -10.59 5.05
CA ALA A 119 -2.85 -10.58 3.79
C ALA A 119 -2.01 -9.99 2.65
N PHE A 120 -2.27 -10.44 1.43
CA PHE A 120 -1.75 -9.82 0.22
C PHE A 120 -2.86 -9.03 -0.48
N GLN A 121 -2.62 -7.74 -0.71
CA GLN A 121 -3.49 -6.91 -1.53
C GLN A 121 -2.91 -6.84 -2.94
N ILE A 122 -3.51 -7.60 -3.86
CA ILE A 122 -3.08 -7.69 -5.25
C ILE A 122 -3.83 -6.63 -6.08
N SER A 123 -3.10 -5.97 -6.93
CA SER A 123 -3.67 -4.93 -7.80
C SER A 123 -4.19 -5.53 -9.11
N LEU A 124 -5.48 -5.31 -9.40
CA LEU A 124 -6.16 -5.77 -10.62
C LEU A 124 -7.24 -4.76 -11.01
N ASP A 125 -7.07 -4.07 -12.15
CA ASP A 125 -7.89 -2.91 -12.51
C ASP A 125 -9.00 -3.20 -13.50
N SER A 126 -9.03 -4.39 -14.11
CA SER A 126 -10.06 -4.80 -15.08
C SER A 126 -10.23 -6.31 -15.11
N ASP A 127 -11.41 -6.76 -15.52
CA ASP A 127 -11.70 -8.15 -15.87
C ASP A 127 -11.20 -8.55 -17.28
N GLU A 128 -10.69 -7.56 -18.05
CA GLU A 128 -10.16 -7.74 -19.39
C GLU A 128 -8.64 -7.55 -19.42
N ALA A 129 -7.89 -8.55 -19.91
CA ALA A 129 -6.44 -8.50 -19.99
C ALA A 129 -5.92 -7.24 -20.72
N ARG A 130 -6.52 -6.90 -21.87
CA ARG A 130 -6.10 -5.73 -22.67
C ARG A 130 -6.22 -4.42 -21.90
N ARG A 131 -7.29 -4.26 -21.12
CA ARG A 131 -7.53 -3.03 -20.33
C ARG A 131 -6.62 -2.98 -19.12
N ASN A 132 -6.53 -4.07 -18.37
CA ASN A 132 -5.64 -4.16 -17.21
C ASN A 132 -4.19 -3.88 -17.60
N ASP A 133 -3.72 -4.53 -18.66
CA ASP A 133 -2.33 -4.44 -19.10
C ASP A 133 -1.98 -3.08 -19.73
N ALA A 134 -2.96 -2.36 -20.27
CA ALA A 134 -2.77 -0.99 -20.74
C ALA A 134 -2.38 -0.02 -19.61
N PHE A 135 -2.87 -0.24 -18.39
CA PHE A 135 -2.54 0.56 -17.22
C PHE A 135 -1.31 0.04 -16.48
N ARG A 136 -1.13 -1.27 -16.39
CA ARG A 136 -0.13 -1.90 -15.52
C ARG A 136 1.10 -2.41 -16.24
N GLY A 137 0.97 -2.75 -17.50
CA GLY A 137 2.02 -3.31 -18.33
C GLY A 137 1.69 -4.72 -18.83
N PRO A 138 2.40 -5.17 -19.88
CA PRO A 138 2.09 -6.40 -20.58
C PRO A 138 2.15 -7.63 -19.66
N GLU A 139 1.24 -8.59 -19.92
CA GLU A 139 1.14 -9.87 -19.20
C GLU A 139 0.81 -9.76 -17.69
N ASN A 140 0.52 -8.55 -17.16
CA ASN A 140 0.18 -8.40 -15.75
C ASN A 140 -1.08 -9.20 -15.42
N PHE A 141 -2.16 -9.07 -16.21
CA PHE A 141 -3.41 -9.79 -16.01
C PHE A 141 -3.20 -11.31 -15.94
N ALA A 142 -2.50 -11.87 -16.93
CA ALA A 142 -2.28 -13.31 -17.00
C ALA A 142 -1.51 -13.83 -15.77
N LYS A 143 -0.47 -13.10 -15.32
CA LYS A 143 0.33 -13.46 -14.15
C LYS A 143 -0.48 -13.38 -12.85
N VAL A 144 -1.33 -12.36 -12.71
CA VAL A 144 -2.23 -12.21 -11.55
C VAL A 144 -3.25 -13.34 -11.50
N MET A 145 -3.86 -13.69 -12.65
CA MET A 145 -4.82 -14.77 -12.76
C MET A 145 -4.23 -16.16 -12.47
N ASP A 146 -2.95 -16.38 -12.76
CA ASP A 146 -2.21 -17.58 -12.36
C ASP A 146 -1.88 -17.57 -10.85
N ALA A 147 -1.48 -16.41 -10.32
CA ALA A 147 -1.00 -16.30 -8.94
C ALA A 147 -2.12 -16.48 -7.89
N ILE A 148 -3.29 -15.88 -8.10
CA ILE A 148 -4.36 -15.84 -7.09
C ILE A 148 -4.80 -17.26 -6.65
N PRO A 149 -5.18 -18.20 -7.54
CA PRO A 149 -5.57 -19.55 -7.12
C PRO A 149 -4.45 -20.25 -6.34
N ARG A 150 -3.22 -20.11 -6.78
CA ARG A 150 -2.05 -20.76 -6.15
C ARG A 150 -1.78 -20.24 -4.73
N LEU A 151 -2.10 -18.97 -4.46
CA LEU A 151 -1.99 -18.37 -3.13
C LEU A 151 -3.14 -18.83 -2.23
N LEU A 152 -4.38 -18.83 -2.75
CA LEU A 152 -5.57 -19.29 -2.03
C LEU A 152 -5.48 -20.78 -1.64
N GLU A 153 -4.98 -21.65 -2.53
CA GLU A 153 -4.72 -23.06 -2.26
C GLU A 153 -3.74 -23.29 -1.09
N ARG A 154 -2.91 -22.29 -0.77
CA ARG A 154 -1.98 -22.31 0.36
C ARG A 154 -2.53 -21.68 1.64
N GLY A 155 -3.82 -21.35 1.65
CA GLY A 155 -4.48 -20.74 2.80
C GLY A 155 -4.10 -19.27 3.04
N LEU A 156 -3.50 -18.58 2.04
CA LEU A 156 -3.11 -17.19 2.18
C LEU A 156 -4.31 -16.27 1.94
N GLU A 157 -4.48 -15.25 2.77
CA GLU A 157 -5.54 -14.24 2.61
C GLU A 157 -5.21 -13.30 1.45
N ILE A 158 -6.11 -13.22 0.48
CA ILE A 158 -5.99 -12.36 -0.69
C ILE A 158 -7.07 -11.30 -0.67
N ARG A 159 -6.63 -10.06 -0.90
CA ARG A 159 -7.48 -8.90 -1.16
C ARG A 159 -7.16 -8.36 -2.55
N ILE A 160 -8.14 -7.75 -3.21
CA ILE A 160 -7.93 -7.10 -4.51
C ILE A 160 -8.09 -5.59 -4.35
N ALA A 161 -7.20 -4.85 -4.99
CA ALA A 161 -7.35 -3.41 -5.16
C ALA A 161 -7.53 -3.08 -6.63
N THR A 162 -8.66 -2.44 -6.96
CA THR A 162 -8.97 -1.90 -8.28
C THR A 162 -8.79 -0.39 -8.25
N THR A 163 -7.90 0.11 -9.08
CA THR A 163 -7.70 1.55 -9.27
C THR A 163 -8.52 2.01 -10.47
N VAL A 164 -9.40 2.99 -10.24
CA VAL A 164 -10.37 3.44 -11.23
C VAL A 164 -10.06 4.86 -11.72
N GLU A 165 -10.20 5.08 -13.02
CA GLU A 165 -10.09 6.39 -13.68
C GLU A 165 -11.37 6.71 -14.46
N TYR A 166 -11.77 5.83 -15.38
CA TYR A 166 -12.90 6.03 -16.29
C TYR A 166 -13.80 4.79 -16.38
N GLN A 167 -13.68 3.86 -15.43
CA GLN A 167 -14.50 2.65 -15.42
C GLN A 167 -15.97 3.00 -15.15
N THR A 168 -16.87 2.37 -15.92
CA THR A 168 -18.31 2.43 -15.68
C THR A 168 -18.71 1.51 -14.52
N GLU A 169 -19.91 1.70 -13.99
CA GLU A 169 -20.48 0.81 -12.96
C GLU A 169 -20.53 -0.65 -13.45
N ASP A 170 -20.94 -0.89 -14.70
CA ASP A 170 -20.96 -2.24 -15.30
C ASP A 170 -19.56 -2.87 -15.38
N GLU A 171 -18.53 -2.09 -15.65
CA GLU A 171 -17.15 -2.56 -15.67
C GLU A 171 -16.68 -2.96 -14.28
N LEU A 172 -17.01 -2.16 -13.27
CA LEU A 172 -16.69 -2.48 -11.87
C LEU A 172 -17.44 -3.73 -11.40
N GLU A 173 -18.73 -3.89 -11.77
CA GLU A 173 -19.48 -5.10 -11.43
C GLU A 173 -18.87 -6.35 -12.09
N ARG A 174 -18.37 -6.28 -13.34
CA ARG A 174 -17.64 -7.39 -13.96
C ARG A 174 -16.36 -7.74 -13.22
N VAL A 175 -15.62 -6.73 -12.72
CA VAL A 175 -14.42 -6.94 -11.87
C VAL A 175 -14.82 -7.63 -10.57
N CYS A 176 -15.89 -7.17 -9.89
CA CYS A 176 -16.44 -7.83 -8.69
C CYS A 176 -16.84 -9.28 -8.96
N ALA A 177 -17.53 -9.52 -10.09
CA ALA A 177 -17.92 -10.88 -10.49
C ALA A 177 -16.71 -11.78 -10.77
N LEU A 178 -15.62 -11.23 -11.32
CA LEU A 178 -14.37 -11.96 -11.49
C LEU A 178 -13.77 -12.36 -10.12
N HIS A 179 -13.72 -11.43 -9.16
CA HIS A 179 -13.17 -11.70 -7.82
C HIS A 179 -13.96 -12.80 -7.10
N ARG A 180 -15.31 -12.74 -7.13
CA ARG A 180 -16.18 -13.78 -6.56
C ARG A 180 -15.92 -15.17 -7.18
N ARG A 181 -15.72 -15.24 -8.52
CA ARG A 181 -15.36 -16.50 -9.21
C ARG A 181 -13.98 -17.03 -8.78
N LEU A 182 -13.07 -16.16 -8.38
CA LEU A 182 -11.76 -16.53 -7.84
C LEU A 182 -11.83 -16.94 -6.36
N GLY A 183 -13.00 -16.85 -5.71
CA GLY A 183 -13.16 -17.17 -4.29
C GLY A 183 -12.78 -16.03 -3.35
N ILE A 184 -12.68 -14.80 -3.85
CA ILE A 184 -12.38 -13.62 -3.05
C ILE A 184 -13.70 -12.93 -2.68
N PRO A 185 -14.03 -12.76 -1.38
CA PRO A 185 -15.26 -12.12 -0.93
C PRO A 185 -15.26 -10.62 -1.20
N ASP A 186 -16.45 -10.02 -1.31
CA ASP A 186 -16.62 -8.61 -1.67
C ASP A 186 -15.96 -7.65 -0.65
N GLU A 187 -15.93 -8.00 0.63
CA GLU A 187 -15.25 -7.25 1.69
C GLU A 187 -13.72 -7.19 1.52
N HIS A 188 -13.16 -8.08 0.71
CA HIS A 188 -11.74 -8.08 0.34
C HIS A 188 -11.46 -7.36 -0.98
N HIS A 189 -12.46 -6.70 -1.57
CA HIS A 189 -12.30 -5.86 -2.75
C HIS A 189 -12.31 -4.38 -2.38
N ILE A 190 -11.25 -3.68 -2.73
CA ILE A 190 -11.07 -2.25 -2.49
C ILE A 190 -11.06 -1.53 -3.82
N VAL A 191 -11.95 -0.56 -4.00
CA VAL A 191 -11.99 0.33 -5.16
C VAL A 191 -11.49 1.70 -4.74
N ARG A 192 -10.55 2.26 -5.48
CA ARG A 192 -9.98 3.58 -5.20
C ARG A 192 -9.73 4.37 -6.48
N PRO A 193 -9.89 5.70 -6.46
CA PRO A 193 -9.58 6.53 -7.62
C PRO A 193 -8.08 6.59 -7.88
N VAL A 194 -7.70 6.89 -9.12
CA VAL A 194 -6.35 7.36 -9.44
C VAL A 194 -6.16 8.71 -8.75
N VAL A 195 -5.06 8.85 -8.00
CA VAL A 195 -4.67 10.13 -7.38
C VAL A 195 -3.75 10.87 -8.35
N LYS A 196 -4.04 12.14 -8.63
CA LYS A 196 -3.30 13.00 -9.57
C LYS A 196 -1.93 13.40 -9.01
N ARG A 197 -1.05 12.40 -8.81
CA ARG A 197 0.30 12.56 -8.30
C ARG A 197 1.27 11.67 -9.07
N GLY A 198 2.57 11.96 -9.00
CA GLY A 198 3.59 11.20 -9.70
C GLY A 198 3.34 11.12 -11.21
N ARG A 199 3.43 9.91 -11.78
CA ARG A 199 3.22 9.69 -13.22
C ARG A 199 1.78 10.00 -13.66
N ALA A 200 0.76 9.70 -12.83
CA ALA A 200 -0.62 10.05 -13.13
C ALA A 200 -0.80 11.56 -13.39
N ALA A 201 -0.12 12.42 -12.64
CA ALA A 201 -0.18 13.87 -12.88
C ALA A 201 0.48 14.27 -14.20
N VAL A 202 1.54 13.57 -14.63
CA VAL A 202 2.20 13.80 -15.93
C VAL A 202 1.30 13.38 -17.08
N GLU A 203 0.59 12.26 -16.93
CA GLU A 203 -0.36 11.73 -17.92
C GLU A 203 -1.73 12.43 -17.89
N GLY A 204 -1.93 13.42 -17.03
CA GLY A 204 -3.19 14.15 -16.90
C GLY A 204 -4.33 13.32 -16.30
N MET A 205 -4.01 12.27 -15.55
CA MET A 205 -4.95 11.34 -14.94
C MET A 205 -5.20 11.67 -13.46
N GLY A 206 -6.35 11.24 -12.95
CA GLY A 206 -6.64 11.16 -11.52
C GLY A 206 -7.31 12.39 -10.95
N THR A 207 -7.72 12.21 -9.69
CA THR A 207 -8.37 13.23 -8.88
C THR A 207 -7.33 13.94 -8.00
N GLU A 208 -7.44 15.26 -7.91
CA GLU A 208 -6.64 16.04 -6.96
C GLU A 208 -7.14 15.78 -5.54
N LEU A 209 -6.25 15.38 -4.66
CA LEU A 209 -6.51 15.18 -3.24
C LEU A 209 -5.54 16.00 -2.40
N GLY A 210 -6.09 16.82 -1.51
CA GLY A 210 -5.35 17.58 -0.51
C GLY A 210 -5.28 16.88 0.84
N PRO A 211 -4.57 17.46 1.81
CA PRO A 211 -4.44 16.89 3.16
C PRO A 211 -5.76 16.72 3.90
N SER A 212 -6.77 17.55 3.59
CA SER A 212 -8.11 17.50 4.19
C SER A 212 -9.01 16.40 3.64
N ASP A 213 -8.66 15.86 2.45
CA ASP A 213 -9.50 14.91 1.74
C ASP A 213 -9.23 13.45 2.14
N VAL A 214 -8.22 13.24 2.97
CA VAL A 214 -7.75 11.89 3.34
C VAL A 214 -7.58 11.74 4.84
N LEU A 215 -7.84 10.55 5.34
CA LEU A 215 -7.56 10.21 6.71
C LEU A 215 -6.04 10.03 6.88
N PRO A 216 -5.37 10.83 7.75
CA PRO A 216 -3.94 10.67 7.98
C PRO A 216 -3.58 9.25 8.46
N GLU A 217 -2.57 8.65 7.83
CA GLU A 217 -1.96 7.38 8.23
C GLU A 217 -0.44 7.50 8.11
N LEU A 218 0.28 7.35 9.23
CA LEU A 218 1.73 7.53 9.25
C LEU A 218 2.42 6.60 8.27
N THR A 219 3.22 7.16 7.37
CA THR A 219 3.92 6.42 6.31
C THR A 219 5.42 6.66 6.39
N LEU A 220 6.20 5.61 6.58
CA LEU A 220 7.67 5.67 6.60
C LEU A 220 8.25 5.29 5.24
N THR A 221 9.22 6.07 4.80
CA THR A 221 10.05 5.82 3.63
C THR A 221 11.51 6.10 3.96
N THR A 222 12.43 5.84 3.05
CA THR A 222 13.83 6.27 3.18
C THR A 222 14.01 7.79 3.16
N ASP A 223 13.04 8.53 2.60
CA ASP A 223 13.10 9.99 2.47
C ASP A 223 12.55 10.74 3.70
N GLY A 224 11.83 10.00 4.56
CA GLY A 224 11.21 10.55 5.76
C GLY A 224 9.87 9.88 6.09
N ALA A 225 9.16 10.48 7.02
CA ALA A 225 7.81 10.08 7.42
C ALA A 225 6.78 11.05 6.83
N PHE A 226 5.74 10.52 6.24
CA PHE A 226 4.66 11.25 5.56
C PHE A 226 3.33 11.01 6.26
N MET A 227 2.35 11.87 5.99
CA MET A 227 1.05 11.79 6.64
C MET A 227 0.06 10.81 5.99
N HIS A 228 0.39 10.24 4.81
CA HIS A 228 -0.49 9.27 4.12
C HIS A 228 0.30 8.41 3.12
N PRO A 229 -0.10 7.17 2.82
CA PRO A 229 0.61 6.27 1.90
C PRO A 229 0.70 6.74 0.43
N PHE A 230 -0.13 7.67 -0.03
CA PHE A 230 0.07 8.30 -1.33
C PHE A 230 1.02 9.51 -1.31
N ALA A 231 1.40 9.98 -0.12
CA ALA A 231 2.22 11.16 0.05
C ALA A 231 3.65 11.04 -0.49
N PRO A 232 4.35 9.88 -0.36
CA PRO A 232 5.70 9.74 -0.90
C PRO A 232 5.67 9.69 -2.44
N THR A 233 5.34 10.82 -3.04
CA THR A 233 5.27 10.99 -4.51
C THR A 233 6.64 11.32 -5.05
N VAL A 234 7.01 10.72 -6.19
CA VAL A 234 8.22 11.08 -6.93
C VAL A 234 7.80 11.70 -8.26
N ARG A 235 8.42 12.82 -8.59
CA ARG A 235 8.24 13.51 -9.87
C ARG A 235 9.60 13.88 -10.44
N HIS A 236 9.90 13.38 -11.63
CA HIS A 236 11.21 13.55 -12.28
C HIS A 236 12.39 13.16 -11.36
N GLY A 237 12.24 12.05 -10.63
CA GLY A 237 13.24 11.53 -9.70
C GLY A 237 13.35 12.28 -8.36
N VAL A 238 12.58 13.34 -8.14
CA VAL A 238 12.57 14.13 -6.89
C VAL A 238 11.32 13.79 -6.07
N THR A 239 11.52 13.52 -4.76
CA THR A 239 10.41 13.26 -3.84
C THR A 239 9.72 14.57 -3.48
N ASP A 240 8.40 14.61 -3.68
CA ASP A 240 7.54 15.69 -3.21
C ASP A 240 7.46 15.66 -1.68
N ILE A 241 7.53 16.83 -1.07
CA ILE A 241 7.58 16.97 0.40
C ILE A 241 6.36 17.72 0.97
N ASP A 242 5.33 17.94 0.18
CA ASP A 242 4.14 18.70 0.60
C ASP A 242 3.42 18.05 1.81
N LEU A 243 3.48 16.73 1.93
CA LEU A 243 2.88 15.94 3.02
C LEU A 243 3.93 15.31 3.94
N LEU A 244 5.15 15.85 3.97
CA LEU A 244 6.21 15.38 4.83
C LEU A 244 5.97 15.81 6.28
N VAL A 245 5.91 14.83 7.18
CA VAL A 245 5.77 15.05 8.64
C VAL A 245 7.13 15.22 9.31
N SER A 246 8.10 14.40 8.90
CA SER A 246 9.43 14.38 9.52
C SER A 246 10.47 13.80 8.56
N ARG A 247 11.69 14.35 8.56
CA ARG A 247 12.85 13.70 7.92
C ARG A 247 13.36 12.51 8.72
N GLN A 248 13.14 12.53 10.02
CA GLN A 248 13.52 11.44 10.92
C GLN A 248 12.40 10.40 10.97
N ILE A 249 12.75 9.12 10.76
CA ILE A 249 11.81 7.99 10.78
C ILE A 249 11.96 7.12 12.05
N ALA A 250 13.10 7.19 12.74
CA ALA A 250 13.38 6.44 13.95
C ALA A 250 14.01 7.37 15.02
N PRO A 251 13.66 7.20 16.31
CA PRO A 251 12.60 6.31 16.78
C PRO A 251 11.22 6.76 16.29
N LEU A 252 10.29 5.80 16.07
CA LEU A 252 8.96 6.03 15.51
C LEU A 252 8.12 7.05 16.30
N GLU A 253 8.41 7.19 17.59
CA GLU A 253 7.75 8.19 18.44
C GLU A 253 7.89 9.62 17.88
N VAL A 254 9.02 9.95 17.24
CA VAL A 254 9.27 11.30 16.72
C VAL A 254 8.28 11.68 15.62
N PRO A 255 8.17 10.93 14.50
CA PRO A 255 7.19 11.24 13.47
C PRO A 255 5.75 11.05 13.94
N ALA A 256 5.45 10.04 14.78
CA ALA A 256 4.11 9.81 15.31
C ALA A 256 3.62 11.01 16.14
N ARG A 257 4.46 11.55 17.03
CA ARG A 257 4.13 12.74 17.82
C ARG A 257 3.91 13.98 16.96
N ARG A 258 4.67 14.14 15.86
CA ARG A 258 4.48 15.26 14.92
C ARG A 258 3.14 15.12 14.17
N LEU A 259 2.82 13.92 13.70
CA LEU A 259 1.54 13.66 13.04
C LEU A 259 0.37 13.96 13.99
N LEU A 260 0.41 13.49 15.23
CA LEU A 260 -0.63 13.77 16.22
C LEU A 260 -0.84 15.28 16.45
N ARG A 261 0.22 16.09 16.46
CA ARG A 261 0.10 17.55 16.56
C ARG A 261 -0.59 18.16 15.33
N ILE A 262 -0.27 17.67 14.13
CA ILE A 262 -0.93 18.11 12.88
C ILE A 262 -2.42 17.79 12.94
N VAL A 263 -2.74 16.53 13.26
CA VAL A 263 -4.11 16.04 13.37
C VAL A 263 -4.93 16.81 14.44
N ALA A 264 -4.32 17.10 15.58
CA ALA A 264 -4.98 17.86 16.65
C ALA A 264 -5.27 19.33 16.26
N ALA A 265 -4.48 19.90 15.36
CA ALA A 265 -4.65 21.27 14.89
C ALA A 265 -5.64 21.39 13.72
N GLN A 266 -6.02 20.29 13.07
CA GLN A 266 -6.99 20.30 11.98
C GLN A 266 -8.41 20.27 12.54
N PRO A 267 -9.36 21.07 11.99
CA PRO A 267 -10.76 20.93 12.32
C PRO A 267 -11.26 19.54 11.90
N LEU A 268 -12.21 18.98 12.64
CA LEU A 268 -12.91 17.75 12.23
C LEU A 268 -13.68 18.08 10.94
N GLY A 269 -13.22 17.54 9.81
CA GLY A 269 -13.94 17.63 8.54
C GLY A 269 -15.18 16.74 8.57
N GLU A 270 -16.33 17.26 8.13
CA GLU A 270 -17.58 16.48 8.07
C GLU A 270 -17.54 15.38 6.98
N ASP A 271 -16.67 15.51 5.96
CA ASP A 271 -16.57 14.60 4.79
C ASP A 271 -15.14 14.18 4.45
N VAL A 272 -14.44 13.54 5.38
CA VAL A 272 -13.16 12.91 5.04
C VAL A 272 -13.42 11.62 4.26
N VAL A 273 -12.88 11.51 3.04
CA VAL A 273 -12.90 10.25 2.26
C VAL A 273 -12.16 9.17 3.04
N ARG A 274 -12.94 8.35 3.78
CA ARG A 274 -12.42 7.31 4.68
C ARG A 274 -11.91 6.05 3.96
N ASN A 275 -12.00 5.98 2.63
CA ASN A 275 -11.81 4.76 1.85
C ASN A 275 -10.80 4.87 0.70
N ILE A 276 -9.64 5.50 0.92
CA ILE A 276 -8.46 5.23 0.09
C ILE A 276 -7.64 4.13 0.79
N ARG A 277 -8.28 3.01 1.04
CA ARG A 277 -7.65 1.82 1.62
C ARG A 277 -7.29 0.84 0.53
#